data_4613f9a7591796f08b363866f51c35a9
#
_entry.id   4613f9a7591796f08b363866f51c35a9
#
_cell.length_a   1.000
_cell.length_b   1.000
_cell.length_c   1.000
_cell.angle_alpha   90.00
_cell.angle_beta   90.00
_cell.angle_gamma   90.00
#
_symmetry.space_group_name_H-M   'P 1'
#
loop_
_entity.id
_entity.type
_entity.pdbx_description
1 polymer ?
#
loop_
_entity_poly.entity_id
_entity_poly.type
_entity_poly.pdbx_seq_one_letter_code
_entity_poly.pdbx_strand_id
1 'polypeptide(L)'
;MADWVVPEHRTQPVCRGAELKIEMESSIEAPIAAWWLTQASWMVRFQNGPLVLIDPWWRDLFAGDRWGKLLGEFPLEPEEHPEPDLVLCTHWHDDHICPESIPRLATHFPNLRFVVPNRSVDLLTGWGIEQNRIIPMMGSDSTCVDGINIHAIPAAHEELDINENGAWYLGYVV
;
A
#
# COMPACT_ATOMS: atom_id res chain seq x y z
N MET A 1 23.04 21.04 -11.31
CA MET A 1 22.29 19.84 -10.91
C MET A 1 23.28 18.91 -10.23
N ALA A 2 23.02 18.44 -9.03
CA ALA A 2 23.91 17.49 -8.39
C ALA A 2 23.80 16.16 -9.15
N ASP A 3 24.95 15.64 -9.61
CA ASP A 3 24.99 14.31 -10.21
C ASP A 3 24.71 13.29 -9.10
N TRP A 4 23.51 12.73 -9.09
CA TRP A 4 23.16 11.64 -8.19
C TRP A 4 23.97 10.40 -8.56
N VAL A 5 24.91 10.04 -7.69
CA VAL A 5 25.64 8.79 -7.84
C VAL A 5 24.72 7.66 -7.39
N VAL A 6 24.24 6.87 -8.35
CA VAL A 6 23.50 5.65 -8.04
C VAL A 6 24.46 4.67 -7.40
N PRO A 7 24.17 4.12 -6.20
CA PRO A 7 25.01 3.13 -5.57
C PRO A 7 25.24 1.91 -6.49
N GLU A 8 26.46 1.38 -6.49
CA GLU A 8 26.80 0.17 -7.25
C GLU A 8 25.99 -1.05 -6.79
N HIS A 9 25.62 -1.06 -5.51
CA HIS A 9 24.81 -2.11 -4.88
C HIS A 9 23.53 -1.51 -4.30
N ARG A 10 22.42 -2.27 -4.40
CA ARG A 10 21.15 -1.93 -3.76
C ARG A 10 21.26 -2.01 -2.24
N THR A 11 20.56 -1.13 -1.54
CA THR A 11 20.40 -1.23 -0.09
C THR A 11 19.65 -2.49 0.26
N GLN A 12 20.18 -3.27 1.20
CA GLN A 12 19.54 -4.48 1.69
C GLN A 12 18.59 -4.16 2.84
N PRO A 13 17.42 -4.81 2.93
CA PRO A 13 16.55 -4.69 4.09
C PRO A 13 17.24 -5.29 5.33
N VAL A 14 16.94 -4.73 6.49
CA VAL A 14 17.47 -5.20 7.79
C VAL A 14 16.92 -6.60 8.12
N CYS A 15 15.65 -6.82 7.82
CA CYS A 15 14.94 -8.10 7.97
C CYS A 15 14.12 -8.37 6.73
N ARG A 16 13.95 -9.63 6.32
CA ARG A 16 13.23 -10.01 5.10
C ARG A 16 12.68 -11.42 5.14
N GLY A 17 11.79 -11.72 4.18
CA GLY A 17 11.23 -13.07 4.00
C GLY A 17 10.51 -13.57 5.24
N ALA A 18 10.66 -14.85 5.53
CA ALA A 18 9.96 -15.52 6.62
C ALA A 18 10.22 -14.91 8.01
N GLU A 19 11.42 -14.39 8.26
CA GLU A 19 11.76 -13.74 9.53
C GLU A 19 10.95 -12.46 9.73
N LEU A 20 10.89 -11.60 8.73
CA LEU A 20 10.08 -10.38 8.76
C LEU A 20 8.58 -10.70 8.89
N LYS A 21 8.10 -11.72 8.17
CA LYS A 21 6.71 -12.17 8.28
C LYS A 21 6.37 -12.59 9.71
N ILE A 22 7.20 -13.41 10.34
CA ILE A 22 7.02 -13.85 11.74
C ILE A 22 7.01 -12.65 12.69
N GLU A 23 7.90 -11.67 12.49
CA GLU A 23 7.93 -10.46 13.29
C GLU A 23 6.61 -9.68 13.18
N MET A 24 6.09 -9.49 11.96
CA MET A 24 4.83 -8.78 11.72
C MET A 24 3.60 -9.53 12.27
N GLU A 25 3.62 -10.86 12.27
CA GLU A 25 2.55 -11.70 12.81
C GLU A 25 2.58 -11.80 14.35
N SER A 26 3.72 -11.49 14.95
CA SER A 26 3.89 -11.57 16.41
C SER A 26 3.09 -10.48 17.13
N SER A 27 2.71 -10.77 18.37
CA SER A 27 2.09 -9.75 19.23
C SER A 27 3.06 -8.62 19.53
N ILE A 28 2.56 -7.39 19.55
CA ILE A 28 3.33 -6.19 19.88
C ILE A 28 2.94 -5.66 21.27
N GLU A 29 3.92 -5.17 22.01
CA GLU A 29 3.69 -4.50 23.32
C GLU A 29 3.33 -3.02 23.14
N ALA A 30 3.86 -2.39 22.08
CA ALA A 30 3.57 -1.01 21.75
C ALA A 30 2.14 -0.84 21.20
N PRO A 31 1.49 0.32 21.38
CA PRO A 31 0.18 0.59 20.79
C PRO A 31 0.14 0.40 19.28
N ILE A 32 1.22 0.72 18.59
CA ILE A 32 1.39 0.58 17.14
C ILE A 32 2.82 0.12 16.85
N ALA A 33 2.97 -0.79 15.87
CA ALA A 33 4.22 -1.09 15.22
C ALA A 33 4.09 -0.81 13.72
N ALA A 34 5.15 -0.31 13.10
CA ALA A 34 5.17 0.00 11.67
C ALA A 34 6.48 -0.48 11.05
N TRP A 35 6.36 -1.15 9.90
CA TRP A 35 7.49 -1.61 9.09
C TRP A 35 7.47 -0.87 7.77
N TRP A 36 8.55 -0.16 7.48
CA TRP A 36 8.75 0.42 6.16
C TRP A 36 9.26 -0.66 5.21
N LEU A 37 8.48 -0.94 4.17
CA LEU A 37 8.80 -2.00 3.23
C LEU A 37 9.67 -1.51 2.08
N THR A 38 9.29 -0.38 1.51
CA THR A 38 10.06 0.35 0.48
C THR A 38 9.20 1.51 -0.03
N GLN A 39 9.81 2.54 -0.63
CA GLN A 39 9.13 3.70 -1.23
C GLN A 39 8.09 4.29 -0.24
N ALA A 40 6.82 4.31 -0.61
CA ALA A 40 5.70 4.73 0.24
C ALA A 40 5.01 3.56 0.97
N SER A 41 5.52 2.33 0.83
CA SER A 41 4.87 1.12 1.35
C SER A 41 5.15 0.88 2.83
N TRP A 42 4.10 0.70 3.60
CA TRP A 42 4.17 0.43 5.03
C TRP A 42 3.25 -0.71 5.42
N MET A 43 3.71 -1.57 6.33
CA MET A 43 2.85 -2.46 7.08
C MET A 43 2.71 -1.87 8.48
N VAL A 44 1.47 -1.75 8.96
CA VAL A 44 1.15 -1.18 10.28
C VAL A 44 0.30 -2.16 11.08
N ARG A 45 0.74 -2.51 12.26
CA ARG A 45 -0.01 -3.32 13.22
C ARG A 45 -0.43 -2.48 14.40
N PHE A 46 -1.71 -2.56 14.73
CA PHE A 46 -2.26 -1.99 15.98
C PHE A 46 -2.24 -3.06 17.08
N GLN A 47 -1.98 -2.66 18.32
CA GLN A 47 -1.93 -3.57 19.45
C GLN A 47 -3.29 -4.28 19.64
N ASN A 48 -3.29 -5.61 19.59
CA ASN A 48 -4.50 -6.43 19.59
C ASN A 48 -5.53 -6.05 18.51
N GLY A 49 -5.07 -5.42 17.45
CA GLY A 49 -5.88 -4.88 16.37
C GLY A 49 -5.42 -5.34 14.99
N PRO A 50 -5.90 -4.65 13.93
CA PRO A 50 -5.67 -5.03 12.56
C PRO A 50 -4.22 -4.86 12.12
N LEU A 51 -3.88 -5.58 11.05
CA LEU A 51 -2.69 -5.42 10.25
C LEU A 51 -3.07 -4.73 8.94
N VAL A 52 -2.57 -3.53 8.74
CA VAL A 52 -2.91 -2.68 7.60
C VAL A 52 -1.72 -2.50 6.69
N LEU A 53 -1.90 -2.76 5.40
CA LEU A 53 -0.88 -2.54 4.37
C LEU A 53 -1.21 -1.24 3.61
N ILE A 54 -0.26 -0.32 3.57
CA ILE A 54 -0.43 1.00 2.95
C ILE A 54 0.44 1.09 1.71
N ASP A 55 -0.16 1.54 0.60
CA ASP A 55 0.50 1.78 -0.69
C ASP A 55 1.47 0.64 -1.08
N PRO A 56 0.99 -0.60 -1.23
CA PRO A 56 1.86 -1.77 -1.44
C PRO A 56 2.52 -1.71 -2.81
N TRP A 57 3.73 -1.18 -2.84
CA TRP A 57 4.53 -1.12 -4.05
C TRP A 57 5.50 -2.29 -4.11
N TRP A 58 5.50 -2.97 -5.24
CA TRP A 58 6.46 -4.00 -5.61
C TRP A 58 6.59 -4.03 -7.13
N ARG A 59 7.78 -4.29 -7.62
CA ARG A 59 8.02 -4.46 -9.05
C ARG A 59 9.10 -5.48 -9.30
N ASP A 60 9.01 -6.16 -10.41
CA ASP A 60 10.09 -7.00 -10.88
C ASP A 60 11.33 -6.13 -11.16
N LEU A 61 12.42 -6.43 -10.48
CA LEU A 61 13.69 -5.71 -10.58
C LEU A 61 14.32 -5.84 -11.97
N PHE A 62 13.83 -6.77 -12.78
CA PHE A 62 14.33 -7.09 -14.11
C PHE A 62 13.41 -6.61 -15.24
N ALA A 63 12.23 -6.09 -14.93
CA ALA A 63 11.21 -5.70 -15.90
C ALA A 63 11.49 -4.37 -16.63
N GLY A 64 12.68 -3.79 -16.50
CA GLY A 64 13.10 -2.57 -17.18
C GLY A 64 12.83 -1.28 -16.41
N ASP A 65 13.53 -0.22 -16.80
CA ASP A 65 13.66 1.02 -16.03
C ASP A 65 12.63 2.09 -16.39
N ARG A 66 11.33 1.84 -16.27
CA ARG A 66 10.33 2.92 -16.43
C ARG A 66 10.56 4.06 -15.42
N TRP A 67 11.02 3.72 -14.22
CA TRP A 67 11.18 4.64 -13.08
C TRP A 67 12.64 4.80 -12.64
N GLY A 68 13.61 4.39 -13.46
CA GLY A 68 15.01 4.40 -13.08
C GLY A 68 15.41 3.19 -12.22
N LYS A 69 16.62 3.23 -11.67
CA LYS A 69 17.15 2.12 -10.89
C LYS A 69 16.53 2.10 -9.49
N LEU A 70 16.03 0.95 -9.07
CA LEU A 70 15.65 0.72 -7.69
C LEU A 70 16.91 0.76 -6.81
N LEU A 71 16.88 1.58 -5.74
CA LEU A 71 18.01 1.77 -4.83
C LEU A 71 18.05 0.74 -3.69
N GLY A 72 16.93 0.06 -3.42
CA GLY A 72 16.81 -0.96 -2.38
C GLY A 72 16.23 -2.26 -2.91
N GLU A 73 16.38 -3.35 -2.16
CA GLU A 73 15.67 -4.60 -2.41
C GLU A 73 14.36 -4.64 -1.64
N PHE A 74 13.35 -5.32 -2.20
CA PHE A 74 12.09 -5.56 -1.50
C PHE A 74 12.31 -6.57 -0.38
N PRO A 75 11.79 -6.32 0.83
CA PRO A 75 11.93 -7.26 1.93
C PRO A 75 11.01 -8.48 1.80
N LEU A 76 9.91 -8.35 1.05
CA LEU A 76 8.90 -9.39 0.81
C LEU A 76 8.40 -9.33 -0.63
N GLU A 77 8.11 -10.49 -1.21
CA GLU A 77 7.23 -10.60 -2.37
C GLU A 77 5.78 -10.35 -1.96
N PRO A 78 4.87 -9.93 -2.87
CA PRO A 78 3.47 -9.71 -2.52
C PRO A 78 2.81 -10.90 -1.81
N GLU A 79 3.10 -12.13 -2.21
CA GLU A 79 2.55 -13.36 -1.63
C GLU A 79 3.21 -13.76 -0.30
N GLU A 80 4.37 -13.19 0.04
CA GLU A 80 5.07 -13.47 1.28
C GLU A 80 4.59 -12.63 2.45
N HIS A 81 3.79 -11.57 2.19
CA HIS A 81 3.21 -10.76 3.28
C HIS A 81 2.42 -11.65 4.25
N PRO A 82 2.40 -11.32 5.55
CA PRO A 82 1.30 -11.80 6.40
C PRO A 82 -0.01 -11.31 5.81
N GLU A 83 -1.10 -12.09 5.95
CA GLU A 83 -2.40 -11.68 5.43
C GLU A 83 -2.83 -10.35 6.07
N PRO A 84 -2.91 -9.26 5.31
CA PRO A 84 -3.38 -7.99 5.85
C PRO A 84 -4.89 -8.04 6.04
N ASP A 85 -5.39 -7.38 7.07
CA ASP A 85 -6.83 -7.19 7.23
C ASP A 85 -7.38 -6.20 6.20
N LEU A 86 -6.53 -5.25 5.76
CA LEU A 86 -6.92 -4.19 4.84
C LEU A 86 -5.71 -3.63 4.08
N VAL A 87 -5.95 -3.22 2.84
CA VAL A 87 -5.04 -2.37 2.06
C VAL A 87 -5.60 -0.95 1.98
N LEU A 88 -4.80 0.06 2.31
CA LEU A 88 -5.09 1.47 2.07
C LEU A 88 -4.22 1.98 0.93
N CYS A 89 -4.84 2.54 -0.11
CA CYS A 89 -4.11 3.18 -1.20
C CYS A 89 -4.41 4.67 -1.23
N THR A 90 -3.36 5.49 -1.20
CA THR A 90 -3.50 6.94 -1.11
C THR A 90 -3.88 7.57 -2.44
N HIS A 91 -3.35 7.11 -3.56
CA HIS A 91 -3.64 7.65 -4.88
C HIS A 91 -3.23 6.68 -6.02
N TRP A 92 -3.57 7.06 -7.25
CA TRP A 92 -3.54 6.21 -8.44
C TRP A 92 -2.17 5.97 -9.08
N HIS A 93 -1.09 6.63 -8.64
CA HIS A 93 0.23 6.42 -9.22
C HIS A 93 0.72 5.00 -9.03
N ASP A 94 1.49 4.48 -10.00
CA ASP A 94 1.91 3.08 -10.06
C ASP A 94 2.79 2.64 -8.87
N ASP A 95 3.38 3.58 -8.14
CA ASP A 95 4.16 3.33 -6.93
C ASP A 95 3.32 3.39 -5.62
N HIS A 96 1.99 3.54 -5.76
CA HIS A 96 0.99 3.51 -4.69
C HIS A 96 -0.13 2.50 -5.00
N ILE A 97 -0.93 2.72 -6.06
CA ILE A 97 -1.83 1.68 -6.59
C ILE A 97 -1.05 0.90 -7.65
N CYS A 98 -0.26 -0.04 -7.17
CA CYS A 98 0.73 -0.72 -7.99
C CYS A 98 0.09 -1.84 -8.84
N PRO A 99 0.23 -1.78 -10.19
CA PRO A 99 -0.33 -2.77 -11.09
C PRO A 99 0.35 -4.14 -10.99
N GLU A 100 1.55 -4.22 -10.39
CA GLU A 100 2.26 -5.48 -10.21
C GLU A 100 1.94 -6.14 -8.87
N SER A 101 1.78 -5.40 -7.78
CA SER A 101 1.53 -5.95 -6.44
C SER A 101 0.05 -6.15 -6.13
N ILE A 102 -0.82 -5.18 -6.44
CA ILE A 102 -2.24 -5.21 -6.06
C ILE A 102 -2.96 -6.46 -6.62
N PRO A 103 -2.84 -6.82 -7.92
CA PRO A 103 -3.48 -8.03 -8.45
C PRO A 103 -2.93 -9.32 -7.82
N ARG A 104 -1.64 -9.38 -7.50
CA ARG A 104 -1.01 -10.53 -6.84
C ARG A 104 -1.54 -10.69 -5.42
N LEU A 105 -1.58 -9.60 -4.63
CA LEU A 105 -2.19 -9.58 -3.29
C LEU A 105 -3.66 -10.00 -3.34
N ALA A 106 -4.43 -9.44 -4.28
CA ALA A 106 -5.85 -9.76 -4.43
C ALA A 106 -6.10 -11.24 -4.77
N THR A 107 -5.21 -11.84 -5.56
CA THR A 107 -5.29 -13.26 -5.94
C THR A 107 -4.87 -14.16 -4.79
N HIS A 108 -3.80 -13.80 -4.08
CA HIS A 108 -3.26 -14.61 -2.99
C HIS A 108 -4.15 -14.56 -1.74
N PHE A 109 -4.73 -13.39 -1.43
CA PHE A 109 -5.63 -13.15 -0.30
C PHE A 109 -7.05 -12.86 -0.80
N PRO A 110 -7.89 -13.86 -1.02
CA PRO A 110 -9.20 -13.70 -1.69
C PRO A 110 -10.20 -12.87 -0.88
N ASN A 111 -10.01 -12.73 0.43
CA ASN A 111 -10.88 -11.93 1.31
C ASN A 111 -10.37 -10.50 1.54
N LEU A 112 -9.14 -10.20 1.09
CA LEU A 112 -8.51 -8.90 1.28
C LEU A 112 -9.32 -7.79 0.62
N ARG A 113 -9.55 -6.70 1.35
CA ARG A 113 -10.27 -5.51 0.88
C ARG A 113 -9.33 -4.34 0.67
N PHE A 114 -9.74 -3.44 -0.22
CA PHE A 114 -8.93 -2.32 -0.69
C PHE A 114 -9.71 -1.01 -0.50
N VAL A 115 -9.21 -0.13 0.34
CA VAL A 115 -9.70 1.24 0.47
C VAL A 115 -8.91 2.10 -0.49
N VAL A 116 -9.59 2.79 -1.38
CA VAL A 116 -8.97 3.55 -2.46
C VAL A 116 -9.73 4.86 -2.69
N PRO A 117 -9.11 5.89 -3.28
CA PRO A 117 -9.87 7.03 -3.81
C PRO A 117 -10.97 6.54 -4.76
N ASN A 118 -12.18 7.09 -4.64
CA ASN A 118 -13.31 6.67 -5.49
C ASN A 118 -12.97 6.73 -6.99
N ARG A 119 -12.18 7.70 -7.40
CA ARG A 119 -11.71 7.88 -8.78
C ARG A 119 -10.73 6.79 -9.26
N SER A 120 -10.26 5.91 -8.36
CA SER A 120 -9.35 4.79 -8.67
C SER A 120 -10.03 3.43 -8.74
N VAL A 121 -11.34 3.36 -8.50
CA VAL A 121 -12.10 2.08 -8.49
C VAL A 121 -11.96 1.33 -9.81
N ASP A 122 -12.04 2.05 -10.94
CA ASP A 122 -11.95 1.45 -12.28
C ASP A 122 -10.59 0.79 -12.57
N LEU A 123 -9.51 1.25 -11.92
CA LEU A 123 -8.21 0.59 -12.04
C LEU A 123 -8.26 -0.82 -11.46
N LEU A 124 -8.77 -0.96 -10.24
CA LEU A 124 -8.82 -2.24 -9.54
C LEU A 124 -9.80 -3.21 -10.20
N THR A 125 -10.98 -2.73 -10.59
CA THR A 125 -11.96 -3.55 -11.32
C THR A 125 -11.43 -3.97 -12.70
N GLY A 126 -10.69 -3.11 -13.36
CA GLY A 126 -9.99 -3.42 -14.62
C GLY A 126 -8.95 -4.54 -14.48
N TRP A 127 -8.41 -4.77 -13.29
CA TRP A 127 -7.52 -5.89 -12.96
C TRP A 127 -8.28 -7.14 -12.47
N GLY A 128 -9.62 -7.11 -12.49
CA GLY A 128 -10.46 -8.25 -12.10
C GLY A 128 -10.72 -8.36 -10.61
N ILE A 129 -10.43 -7.33 -9.81
CA ILE A 129 -10.79 -7.31 -8.38
C ILE A 129 -12.29 -7.06 -8.27
N GLU A 130 -12.98 -7.93 -7.54
CA GLU A 130 -14.43 -7.83 -7.35
C GLU A 130 -14.81 -6.54 -6.63
N GLN A 131 -15.86 -5.87 -7.12
CA GLN A 131 -16.28 -4.56 -6.60
C GLN A 131 -16.65 -4.58 -5.11
N ASN A 132 -17.16 -5.70 -4.58
CA ASN A 132 -17.48 -5.87 -3.16
C ASN A 132 -16.23 -5.89 -2.24
N ARG A 133 -15.04 -6.03 -2.82
CA ARG A 133 -13.74 -5.95 -2.13
C ARG A 133 -13.13 -4.56 -2.18
N ILE A 134 -13.73 -3.63 -2.95
CA ILE A 134 -13.23 -2.27 -3.13
C ILE A 134 -14.10 -1.32 -2.33
N ILE A 135 -13.50 -0.51 -1.48
CA ILE A 135 -14.14 0.49 -0.62
C ILE A 135 -13.71 1.87 -1.10
N PRO A 136 -14.57 2.53 -1.89
CA PRO A 136 -14.26 3.85 -2.42
C PRO A 136 -14.39 4.92 -1.34
N MET A 137 -13.45 5.89 -1.33
CA MET A 137 -13.47 7.06 -0.45
C MET A 137 -13.42 8.34 -1.27
N MET A 138 -14.24 9.32 -0.89
CA MET A 138 -14.39 10.60 -1.62
C MET A 138 -13.42 11.68 -1.15
N GLY A 139 -12.94 11.57 0.11
CA GLY A 139 -11.97 12.50 0.70
C GLY A 139 -12.53 13.42 1.80
N SER A 140 -13.75 13.19 2.29
CA SER A 140 -14.28 13.85 3.49
C SER A 140 -15.27 12.94 4.20
N ASP A 141 -15.19 11.68 3.89
CA ASP A 141 -16.05 10.61 4.35
C ASP A 141 -15.31 9.70 5.34
N SER A 142 -16.07 8.93 6.06
CA SER A 142 -15.56 7.95 7.00
C SER A 142 -16.28 6.63 6.76
N THR A 143 -15.56 5.55 6.98
CA THR A 143 -16.10 4.20 6.93
C THR A 143 -15.57 3.37 8.08
N CYS A 144 -16.22 2.26 8.38
CA CYS A 144 -15.73 1.25 9.32
C CYS A 144 -15.64 -0.08 8.60
N VAL A 145 -14.46 -0.65 8.56
CA VAL A 145 -14.15 -1.90 7.87
C VAL A 145 -13.59 -2.87 8.90
N ASP A 146 -14.35 -3.93 9.25
CA ASP A 146 -13.99 -4.95 10.25
C ASP A 146 -13.56 -4.37 11.61
N GLY A 147 -14.21 -3.28 12.03
CA GLY A 147 -13.89 -2.59 13.27
C GLY A 147 -12.78 -1.54 13.15
N ILE A 148 -12.17 -1.40 11.96
CA ILE A 148 -11.20 -0.35 11.65
C ILE A 148 -11.96 0.91 11.21
N ASN A 149 -11.90 1.98 11.97
CA ASN A 149 -12.45 3.26 11.59
C ASN A 149 -11.46 3.99 10.68
N ILE A 150 -11.90 4.38 9.51
CA ILE A 150 -11.07 5.04 8.50
C ILE A 150 -11.73 6.36 8.14
N HIS A 151 -10.98 7.44 8.25
CA HIS A 151 -11.40 8.77 7.82
C HIS A 151 -10.49 9.26 6.72
N ALA A 152 -11.07 9.56 5.54
CA ALA A 152 -10.34 10.06 4.39
C ALA A 152 -10.24 11.58 4.43
N ILE A 153 -9.07 12.10 4.12
CA ILE A 153 -8.78 13.53 4.04
C ILE A 153 -8.24 13.81 2.64
N PRO A 154 -8.80 14.80 1.91
CA PRO A 154 -8.23 15.21 0.64
C PRO A 154 -6.78 15.65 0.81
N ALA A 155 -5.93 15.18 -0.06
CA ALA A 155 -4.52 15.55 -0.11
C ALA A 155 -4.17 16.19 -1.45
N ALA A 156 -3.11 16.98 -1.50
CA ALA A 156 -2.52 17.49 -2.72
C ALA A 156 -1.27 16.68 -3.04
N HIS A 157 -1.07 16.36 -4.31
CA HIS A 157 0.23 15.91 -4.82
C HIS A 157 1.06 17.13 -5.23
N GLU A 158 0.68 17.76 -6.33
CA GLU A 158 1.16 19.11 -6.71
C GLU A 158 0.07 20.13 -6.45
N GLU A 159 -1.19 19.78 -6.80
CA GLU A 159 -2.37 20.58 -6.61
C GLU A 159 -3.46 19.75 -5.91
N LEU A 160 -4.40 20.43 -5.27
CA LEU A 160 -5.57 19.80 -4.70
C LEU A 160 -6.60 19.54 -5.81
N ASP A 161 -6.70 18.31 -6.29
CA ASP A 161 -7.63 17.90 -7.35
C ASP A 161 -8.85 17.19 -6.75
N ILE A 162 -9.96 17.94 -6.64
CA ILE A 162 -11.25 17.46 -6.14
C ILE A 162 -12.35 17.83 -7.12
N ASN A 163 -13.25 16.90 -7.39
CA ASN A 163 -14.49 17.15 -8.15
C ASN A 163 -15.66 16.36 -7.54
N GLU A 164 -16.79 16.28 -8.28
CA GLU A 164 -17.98 15.55 -7.85
C GLU A 164 -17.75 14.05 -7.62
N ASN A 165 -16.69 13.48 -8.17
CA ASN A 165 -16.28 12.07 -7.98
C ASN A 165 -15.26 11.91 -6.84
N GLY A 166 -14.96 12.96 -6.06
CA GLY A 166 -14.03 12.98 -4.96
C GLY A 166 -12.63 13.46 -5.33
N ALA A 167 -11.70 13.28 -4.38
CA ALA A 167 -10.30 13.62 -4.55
C ALA A 167 -9.51 12.49 -5.23
N TRP A 168 -8.48 12.85 -6.01
CA TRP A 168 -7.51 11.88 -6.56
C TRP A 168 -6.52 11.40 -5.53
N TYR A 169 -6.22 12.22 -4.55
CA TYR A 169 -5.19 11.99 -3.54
C TYR A 169 -5.82 12.06 -2.16
N LEU A 170 -5.59 11.04 -1.36
CA LEU A 170 -6.14 10.91 -0.02
C LEU A 170 -5.05 10.68 1.02
N GLY A 171 -5.18 11.33 2.16
CA GLY A 171 -4.61 10.88 3.42
C GLY A 171 -5.66 10.12 4.21
N TYR A 172 -5.24 9.29 5.16
CA TYR A 172 -6.13 8.53 6.03
C TYR A 172 -5.77 8.72 7.49
N VAL A 173 -6.82 8.82 8.31
CA VAL A 173 -6.73 8.62 9.76
C VAL A 173 -7.40 7.28 10.06
N VAL A 174 -6.68 6.44 10.79
CA VAL A 174 -7.09 5.08 11.12
C VAL A 174 -7.06 4.89 12.64
#